data_daee0f13c022fa0ad0e59f124d10d2f5
#
_entry.id   daee0f13c022fa0ad0e59f124d10d2f5
#
_cell.length_a   1.000
_cell.length_b   1.000
_cell.length_c   1.000
_cell.angle_alpha   90.00
_cell.angle_beta   90.00
_cell.angle_gamma   90.00
#
_symmetry.space_group_name_H-M   'P 1'
#
loop_
_entity.id
_entity.type
_entity.pdbx_description
1 polymer ?
#
loop_
_entity_poly.entity_id
_entity_poly.type
_entity_poly.pdbx_seq_one_letter_code
_entity_poly.pdbx_strand_id
1 'polypeptide(L)'
;VLFRSDQNKHLSAKVFKTVVDPFIGKYSLIKVVTGTLKAGDGIYNVNKGTEDRASKLYLLRGKETIEVPELRAGDIGALAKIEKISTGDTISTKGATLIYDGPQVSKPYTCKAYRAKNKSDEDKINGALARMVEEDQTLRLENDVENHQTLIYGIGDQQLDVVASRILNRYKVEIELYRPKVAYRETLRKKVQVQGASRFQPEHGQ
;
A
#
# COMPACT_ATOMS: atom_id res chain seq x y z
N VAL A 1 5.83 29.84 6.38
CA VAL A 1 5.99 29.55 7.81
C VAL A 1 7.34 28.84 7.98
N LEU A 2 8.31 29.50 8.66
CA LEU A 2 9.58 28.89 9.01
C LEU A 2 9.33 27.89 10.16
N PHE A 3 9.33 26.61 9.85
CA PHE A 3 9.32 25.56 10.87
C PHE A 3 10.70 25.55 11.57
N ARG A 4 10.76 26.06 12.78
CA ARG A 4 11.94 25.87 13.63
C ARG A 4 11.80 24.52 14.33
N SER A 5 12.77 23.66 14.15
CA SER A 5 12.92 22.44 14.96
C SER A 5 13.10 22.86 16.43
N ASP A 6 12.16 22.49 17.29
CA ASP A 6 12.20 22.82 18.71
C ASP A 6 11.95 21.54 19.51
N GLN A 7 12.95 21.13 20.27
CA GLN A 7 12.91 19.89 21.06
C GLN A 7 11.98 19.99 22.28
N ASN A 8 11.66 21.21 22.72
CA ASN A 8 10.84 21.45 23.92
C ASN A 8 9.33 21.55 23.61
N LYS A 9 8.95 21.48 22.34
CA LYS A 9 7.54 21.48 21.93
C LYS A 9 6.95 20.08 21.95
N HIS A 10 5.62 20.03 21.80
CA HIS A 10 4.93 18.75 21.59
C HIS A 10 5.51 18.01 20.41
N LEU A 11 5.55 16.67 20.51
CA LEU A 11 6.00 15.83 19.43
C LEU A 11 5.18 16.08 18.17
N SER A 12 5.84 16.30 17.06
CA SER A 12 5.27 16.17 15.74
C SER A 12 6.30 15.56 14.79
N ALA A 13 5.88 14.54 14.05
CA ALA A 13 6.74 13.84 13.09
C ALA A 13 5.94 13.50 11.84
N LYS A 14 6.62 13.48 10.69
CA LYS A 14 6.03 13.11 9.41
C LYS A 14 6.58 11.75 8.98
N VAL A 15 5.68 10.86 8.59
CA VAL A 15 6.04 9.60 7.92
C VAL A 15 6.25 9.88 6.45
N PHE A 16 7.46 9.73 5.96
CA PHE A 16 7.78 10.08 4.58
C PHE A 16 8.05 8.86 3.69
N LYS A 17 8.27 7.69 4.28
CA LYS A 17 8.52 6.45 3.52
C LYS A 17 8.19 5.23 4.36
N THR A 18 7.67 4.20 3.71
CA THR A 18 7.52 2.85 4.27
C THR A 18 8.48 1.91 3.55
N VAL A 19 9.14 1.04 4.29
CA VAL A 19 10.02 -0.01 3.78
C VAL A 19 9.62 -1.32 4.44
N VAL A 20 9.51 -2.37 3.66
CA VAL A 20 9.21 -3.70 4.20
C VAL A 20 10.46 -4.57 4.10
N ASP A 21 11.02 -4.90 5.26
CA ASP A 21 12.14 -5.82 5.37
C ASP A 21 11.64 -7.25 5.51
N PRO A 22 12.23 -8.24 4.82
CA PRO A 22 11.80 -9.64 4.88
C PRO A 22 11.92 -10.27 6.27
N PHE A 23 12.86 -9.80 7.10
CA PHE A 23 13.17 -10.37 8.42
C PHE A 23 12.50 -9.63 9.58
N ILE A 24 12.50 -8.31 9.52
CA ILE A 24 12.03 -7.46 10.62
C ILE A 24 10.58 -7.02 10.39
N GLY A 25 10.15 -6.99 9.15
CA GLY A 25 8.83 -6.54 8.73
C GLY A 25 8.78 -5.07 8.32
N LYS A 26 7.68 -4.39 8.61
CA LYS A 26 7.43 -3.01 8.21
C LYS A 26 8.22 -2.01 9.05
N TYR A 27 8.95 -1.13 8.36
CA TYR A 27 9.54 0.09 8.89
C TYR A 27 8.82 1.32 8.35
N SER A 28 8.41 2.20 9.24
CA SER A 28 7.90 3.53 8.87
C SER A 28 8.99 4.56 9.18
N LEU A 29 9.58 5.14 8.13
CA LEU A 29 10.59 6.17 8.26
C LEU A 29 9.93 7.50 8.59
N ILE A 30 10.39 8.13 9.66
CA ILE A 30 9.85 9.37 10.18
C ILE A 30 10.91 10.47 10.20
N LYS A 31 10.48 11.70 9.97
CA LYS A 31 11.21 12.93 10.26
C LYS A 31 10.56 13.58 11.48
N VAL A 32 11.28 13.66 12.58
CA VAL A 32 10.82 14.40 13.75
C VAL A 32 10.99 15.89 13.46
N VAL A 33 9.88 16.64 13.52
CA VAL A 33 9.88 18.08 13.21
C VAL A 33 9.99 18.89 14.49
N THR A 34 9.21 18.54 15.53
CA THR A 34 9.26 19.15 16.86
C THR A 34 9.19 18.09 17.94
N GLY A 35 9.67 18.44 19.13
CA GLY A 35 9.65 17.57 20.30
C GLY A 35 10.70 16.46 20.25
N THR A 36 10.51 15.48 21.10
CA THR A 36 11.37 14.29 21.21
C THR A 36 10.47 13.08 21.33
N LEU A 37 10.77 12.04 20.55
CA LEU A 37 10.11 10.74 20.62
C LEU A 37 11.04 9.76 21.32
N LYS A 38 10.59 9.13 22.40
CA LYS A 38 11.34 8.10 23.13
C LYS A 38 10.80 6.72 22.83
N ALA A 39 11.69 5.73 22.95
CA ALA A 39 11.27 4.34 22.85
C ALA A 39 10.26 4.02 23.98
N GLY A 40 9.13 3.41 23.61
CA GLY A 40 8.04 3.12 24.52
C GLY A 40 6.95 4.19 24.61
N ASP A 41 7.14 5.36 24.01
CA ASP A 41 6.12 6.43 24.03
C ASP A 41 4.85 6.03 23.27
N GLY A 42 3.72 6.53 23.75
CA GLY A 42 2.46 6.54 23.02
C GLY A 42 2.51 7.53 21.86
N ILE A 43 2.09 7.12 20.70
CA ILE A 43 2.01 7.95 19.49
C ILE A 43 0.57 8.00 18.98
N TYR A 44 0.19 9.15 18.44
CA TYR A 44 -1.12 9.39 17.86
C TYR A 44 -0.98 9.70 16.37
N ASN A 45 -1.62 8.90 15.53
CA ASN A 45 -1.73 9.18 14.11
C ASN A 45 -2.88 10.19 13.89
N VAL A 46 -2.52 11.41 13.57
CA VAL A 46 -3.49 12.52 13.46
C VAL A 46 -4.42 12.34 12.25
N ASN A 47 -3.91 11.75 11.15
CA ASN A 47 -4.69 11.54 9.92
C ASN A 47 -5.78 10.48 10.09
N LYS A 48 -5.49 9.43 10.86
CA LYS A 48 -6.40 8.27 11.03
C LYS A 48 -7.12 8.25 12.36
N GLY A 49 -6.75 9.14 13.31
CA GLY A 49 -7.33 9.15 14.64
C GLY A 49 -6.99 7.91 15.48
N THR A 50 -5.85 7.24 15.21
CA THR A 50 -5.48 6.00 15.87
C THR A 50 -4.30 6.18 16.81
N GLU A 51 -4.33 5.48 17.93
CA GLU A 51 -3.24 5.43 18.90
C GLU A 51 -2.42 4.15 18.69
N ASP A 52 -1.12 4.25 18.91
CA ASP A 52 -0.19 3.14 18.89
C ASP A 52 0.99 3.43 19.83
N ARG A 53 1.94 2.50 19.93
CA ARG A 53 3.12 2.65 20.78
C ARG A 53 4.40 2.48 19.98
N ALA A 54 5.31 3.45 20.10
CA ALA A 54 6.65 3.40 19.52
C ALA A 54 7.56 2.49 20.34
N SER A 55 7.39 1.18 20.27
CA SER A 55 8.09 0.21 21.11
C SER A 55 9.60 0.29 20.96
N LYS A 56 10.09 0.45 19.72
CA LYS A 56 11.52 0.54 19.38
C LYS A 56 11.73 1.60 18.30
N LEU A 57 12.82 2.32 18.44
CA LEU A 57 13.27 3.34 17.50
C LEU A 57 14.58 2.94 16.87
N TYR A 58 14.75 3.21 15.58
CA TYR A 58 15.93 2.84 14.84
C TYR A 58 16.47 3.99 14.02
N LEU A 59 17.80 4.03 13.89
CA LEU A 59 18.49 4.78 12.83
C LEU A 59 18.90 3.78 11.75
N LEU A 60 18.58 4.11 10.50
CA LEU A 60 18.97 3.31 9.34
C LEU A 60 20.24 3.88 8.72
N ARG A 61 21.28 3.07 8.64
CA ARG A 61 22.56 3.42 8.06
C ARG A 61 22.92 2.43 6.96
N GLY A 62 22.39 2.67 5.77
CA GLY A 62 22.47 1.70 4.67
C GLY A 62 21.73 0.40 5.01
N LYS A 63 22.45 -0.70 5.18
CA LYS A 63 21.91 -1.99 5.59
C LYS A 63 21.86 -2.18 7.10
N GLU A 64 22.56 -1.34 7.85
CA GLU A 64 22.62 -1.45 9.30
C GLU A 64 21.43 -0.77 9.95
N THR A 65 20.89 -1.41 10.96
CA THR A 65 19.77 -0.93 11.76
C THR A 65 20.26 -0.78 13.21
N ILE A 66 20.34 0.47 13.68
CA ILE A 66 20.86 0.80 15.01
C ILE A 66 19.69 1.19 15.89
N GLU A 67 19.44 0.45 16.96
CA GLU A 67 18.42 0.79 17.96
C GLU A 67 18.87 1.99 18.79
N VAL A 68 17.97 2.98 18.95
CA VAL A 68 18.23 4.20 19.69
C VAL A 68 17.16 4.44 20.73
N PRO A 69 17.49 5.09 21.88
CA PRO A 69 16.52 5.33 22.94
C PRO A 69 15.55 6.47 22.62
N GLU A 70 15.96 7.42 21.81
CA GLU A 70 15.16 8.59 21.44
C GLU A 70 15.53 9.14 20.05
N LEU A 71 14.57 9.86 19.46
CA LEU A 71 14.74 10.67 18.26
C LEU A 71 14.29 12.11 18.58
N ARG A 72 15.15 13.07 18.27
CA ARG A 72 14.92 14.50 18.58
C ARG A 72 14.46 15.28 17.35
N ALA A 73 13.91 16.45 17.58
CA ALA A 73 13.57 17.37 16.49
C ALA A 73 14.74 17.61 15.55
N GLY A 74 14.52 17.32 14.26
CA GLY A 74 15.54 17.32 13.21
C GLY A 74 16.01 15.93 12.79
N ASP A 75 15.87 14.91 13.63
CA ASP A 75 16.31 13.55 13.33
C ASP A 75 15.40 12.84 12.32
N ILE A 76 16.02 11.93 11.58
CA ILE A 76 15.34 10.95 10.74
C ILE A 76 15.59 9.58 11.36
N GLY A 77 14.51 8.88 11.66
CA GLY A 77 14.57 7.53 12.21
C GLY A 77 13.48 6.64 11.65
N ALA A 78 13.37 5.45 12.19
CA ALA A 78 12.36 4.48 11.78
C ALA A 78 11.62 3.88 12.98
N LEU A 79 10.33 3.70 12.81
CA LEU A 79 9.44 2.94 13.66
C LEU A 79 9.25 1.55 13.08
N ALA A 80 9.46 0.50 13.88
CA ALA A 80 9.25 -0.86 13.42
C ALA A 80 7.92 -1.43 13.88
N LYS A 81 7.32 -2.28 13.04
CA LYS A 81 6.16 -3.12 13.37
C LYS A 81 4.89 -2.36 13.75
N ILE A 82 4.68 -1.15 13.19
CA ILE A 82 3.45 -0.39 13.39
C ILE A 82 2.63 -0.46 12.09
N GLU A 83 1.56 -1.23 12.11
CA GLU A 83 0.76 -1.48 10.90
C GLU A 83 -0.15 -0.30 10.53
N LYS A 84 -0.68 0.41 11.54
CA LYS A 84 -1.67 1.47 11.35
C LYS A 84 -1.10 2.77 10.77
N ILE A 85 0.21 2.85 10.60
CA ILE A 85 0.90 4.03 10.06
C ILE A 85 1.23 3.79 8.59
N SER A 86 0.96 4.80 7.76
CA SER A 86 1.25 4.79 6.33
C SER A 86 2.10 5.99 5.92
N THR A 87 2.76 5.90 4.77
CA THR A 87 3.50 7.03 4.19
C THR A 87 2.58 8.22 3.96
N GLY A 88 2.98 9.39 4.42
CA GLY A 88 2.20 10.63 4.39
C GLY A 88 1.49 10.96 5.70
N ASP A 89 1.37 10.01 6.63
CA ASP A 89 0.72 10.24 7.92
C ASP A 89 1.57 11.18 8.82
N THR A 90 0.88 11.91 9.67
CA THR A 90 1.47 12.75 10.72
C THR A 90 1.31 12.05 12.06
N ILE A 91 2.41 11.93 12.76
CA ILE A 91 2.47 11.37 14.13
C ILE A 91 2.66 12.49 15.11
N SER A 92 1.90 12.46 16.20
CA SER A 92 1.98 13.47 17.26
C SER A 92 1.61 12.87 18.62
N THR A 93 1.51 13.74 19.63
CA THR A 93 0.86 13.42 20.90
C THR A 93 -0.66 13.53 20.76
N LYS A 94 -1.39 12.82 21.61
CA LYS A 94 -2.86 12.88 21.64
C LYS A 94 -3.37 14.33 21.83
N GLY A 95 -4.39 14.68 21.04
CA GLY A 95 -4.99 16.02 21.06
C GLY A 95 -4.34 17.03 20.11
N ALA A 96 -3.27 16.67 19.39
CA ALA A 96 -2.71 17.53 18.36
C ALA A 96 -3.59 17.53 17.11
N THR A 97 -3.70 18.70 16.47
CA THR A 97 -4.52 18.93 15.26
C THR A 97 -3.67 19.22 14.03
N LEU A 98 -2.34 19.36 14.19
CA LEU A 98 -1.45 19.66 13.08
C LEU A 98 -1.30 18.44 12.16
N ILE A 99 -1.58 18.62 10.89
CA ILE A 99 -1.37 17.64 9.83
C ILE A 99 -0.39 18.22 8.83
N TYR A 100 0.65 17.45 8.51
CA TYR A 100 1.58 17.79 7.44
C TYR A 100 1.05 17.29 6.10
N ASP A 101 1.20 18.12 5.06
CA ASP A 101 0.82 17.71 3.70
C ASP A 101 1.57 16.44 3.28
N GLY A 102 0.82 15.48 2.76
CA GLY A 102 1.37 14.24 2.22
C GLY A 102 2.19 14.49 0.94
N PRO A 103 2.97 13.49 0.48
CA PRO A 103 3.63 13.58 -0.81
C PRO A 103 2.57 13.64 -1.92
N GLN A 104 2.80 14.51 -2.91
CA GLN A 104 2.01 14.48 -4.14
C GLN A 104 2.49 13.32 -5.00
N VAL A 105 1.68 12.30 -5.11
CA VAL A 105 2.00 11.09 -5.89
C VAL A 105 1.33 11.18 -7.25
N SER A 106 2.07 10.83 -8.29
CA SER A 106 1.52 10.74 -9.64
C SER A 106 0.43 9.67 -9.71
N LYS A 107 -0.65 9.99 -10.42
CA LYS A 107 -1.69 9.00 -10.70
C LYS A 107 -1.13 7.90 -11.61
N PRO A 108 -1.56 6.64 -11.46
CA PRO A 108 -1.15 5.59 -12.36
C PRO A 108 -1.72 5.81 -13.77
N TYR A 109 -0.91 5.59 -14.80
CA TYR A 109 -1.27 5.78 -16.21
C TYR A 109 -1.47 4.47 -16.97
N THR A 110 -0.99 3.35 -16.44
CA THR A 110 -1.13 2.04 -17.06
C THR A 110 -1.71 1.05 -16.07
N CYS A 111 -2.37 0.02 -16.62
CA CYS A 111 -2.78 -1.13 -15.81
C CYS A 111 -2.55 -2.43 -16.58
N LYS A 112 -2.24 -3.47 -15.85
CA LYS A 112 -2.20 -4.85 -16.34
C LYS A 112 -3.03 -5.73 -15.41
N ALA A 113 -3.65 -6.75 -15.97
CA ALA A 113 -4.20 -7.82 -15.17
C ALA A 113 -3.07 -8.80 -14.83
N TYR A 114 -3.18 -9.45 -13.67
CA TYR A 114 -2.20 -10.45 -13.27
C TYR A 114 -2.87 -11.73 -12.82
N ARG A 115 -2.14 -12.83 -12.94
CA ARG A 115 -2.51 -14.12 -12.37
C ARG A 115 -1.28 -14.85 -11.84
N ALA A 116 -1.50 -15.70 -10.88
CA ALA A 116 -0.48 -16.62 -10.43
C ALA A 116 -0.19 -17.64 -11.53
N LYS A 117 1.08 -17.93 -11.80
CA LYS A 117 1.44 -19.04 -12.70
C LYS A 117 1.04 -20.38 -12.09
N ASN A 118 1.23 -20.52 -10.77
CA ASN A 118 0.77 -21.67 -10.00
C ASN A 118 -0.35 -21.22 -9.05
N LYS A 119 -1.49 -21.87 -9.11
CA LYS A 119 -2.67 -21.54 -8.30
C LYS A 119 -2.41 -21.57 -6.78
N SER A 120 -1.50 -22.43 -6.33
CA SER A 120 -1.08 -22.52 -4.92
C SER A 120 -0.36 -21.28 -4.38
N ASP A 121 0.10 -20.40 -5.26
CA ASP A 121 0.89 -19.23 -4.87
C ASP A 121 0.05 -17.93 -4.81
N GLU A 122 -1.26 -17.98 -5.08
CA GLU A 122 -2.15 -16.82 -5.11
C GLU A 122 -2.09 -16.00 -3.81
N ASP A 123 -2.19 -16.66 -2.65
CA ASP A 123 -2.17 -15.96 -1.36
C ASP A 123 -0.83 -15.28 -1.09
N LYS A 124 0.28 -15.92 -1.48
CA LYS A 124 1.62 -15.34 -1.36
C LYS A 124 1.78 -14.13 -2.26
N ILE A 125 1.26 -14.20 -3.48
CA ILE A 125 1.30 -13.10 -4.46
C ILE A 125 0.49 -11.92 -3.95
N ASN A 126 -0.74 -12.15 -3.48
CA ASN A 126 -1.59 -11.11 -2.92
C ASN A 126 -0.94 -10.42 -1.72
N GLY A 127 -0.35 -11.20 -0.80
CA GLY A 127 0.41 -10.67 0.32
C GLY A 127 1.65 -9.87 -0.09
N ALA A 128 2.38 -10.34 -1.12
CA ALA A 128 3.54 -9.65 -1.67
C ALA A 128 3.16 -8.32 -2.32
N LEU A 129 2.12 -8.32 -3.15
CA LEU A 129 1.62 -7.13 -3.82
C LEU A 129 1.08 -6.09 -2.84
N ALA A 130 0.34 -6.51 -1.81
CA ALA A 130 -0.14 -5.61 -0.77
C ALA A 130 1.02 -4.86 -0.09
N ARG A 131 2.11 -5.58 0.24
CA ARG A 131 3.32 -4.96 0.80
C ARG A 131 4.01 -4.01 -0.17
N MET A 132 4.04 -4.32 -1.46
CA MET A 132 4.63 -3.45 -2.48
C MET A 132 3.84 -2.17 -2.66
N VAL A 133 2.51 -2.22 -2.58
CA VAL A 133 1.64 -1.02 -2.59
C VAL A 133 1.85 -0.17 -1.33
N GLU A 134 2.14 -0.77 -0.18
CA GLU A 134 2.51 0.00 1.02
C GLU A 134 3.87 0.71 0.88
N GLU A 135 4.83 0.09 0.18
CA GLU A 135 6.14 0.69 -0.11
C GLU A 135 6.06 1.80 -1.17
N ASP A 136 5.24 1.60 -2.20
CA ASP A 136 5.14 2.47 -3.37
C ASP A 136 3.70 2.93 -3.61
N GLN A 137 3.40 4.16 -3.22
CA GLN A 137 2.07 4.77 -3.36
C GLN A 137 1.65 5.04 -4.81
N THR A 138 2.55 4.87 -5.79
CA THR A 138 2.23 4.97 -7.22
C THR A 138 1.58 3.70 -7.75
N LEU A 139 1.66 2.60 -7.00
CA LEU A 139 1.00 1.34 -7.30
C LEU A 139 -0.40 1.29 -6.68
N ARG A 140 -1.34 0.71 -7.38
CA ARG A 140 -2.69 0.45 -6.89
C ARG A 140 -3.15 -0.93 -7.34
N LEU A 141 -3.80 -1.65 -6.45
CA LEU A 141 -4.48 -2.90 -6.75
C LEU A 141 -5.98 -2.67 -6.79
N GLU A 142 -6.65 -3.35 -7.71
CA GLU A 142 -8.09 -3.31 -7.86
C GLU A 142 -8.62 -4.69 -8.25
N ASN A 143 -9.69 -5.12 -7.59
CA ASN A 143 -10.37 -6.35 -7.99
C ASN A 143 -11.54 -5.99 -8.90
N ASP A 144 -11.40 -6.33 -10.17
CA ASP A 144 -12.47 -6.17 -11.17
C ASP A 144 -13.38 -7.40 -11.14
N VAL A 145 -14.44 -7.26 -10.36
CA VAL A 145 -15.43 -8.33 -10.15
C VAL A 145 -16.18 -8.66 -11.44
N GLU A 146 -16.43 -7.65 -12.29
CA GLU A 146 -17.21 -7.80 -13.52
C GLU A 146 -16.51 -8.73 -14.53
N ASN A 147 -15.19 -8.61 -14.66
CA ASN A 147 -14.40 -9.43 -15.58
C ASN A 147 -13.66 -10.59 -14.90
N HIS A 148 -13.87 -10.78 -13.60
CA HIS A 148 -13.18 -11.80 -12.79
C HIS A 148 -11.66 -11.75 -12.96
N GLN A 149 -11.08 -10.56 -12.76
CA GLN A 149 -9.64 -10.34 -12.87
C GLN A 149 -9.16 -9.40 -11.78
N THR A 150 -7.89 -9.51 -11.41
CA THR A 150 -7.24 -8.57 -10.51
C THR A 150 -6.29 -7.70 -11.31
N LEU A 151 -6.38 -6.39 -11.10
CA LEU A 151 -5.65 -5.37 -11.81
C LEU A 151 -4.55 -4.77 -10.92
N ILE A 152 -3.41 -4.54 -11.54
CA ILE A 152 -2.34 -3.73 -10.96
C ILE A 152 -2.14 -2.48 -11.81
N TYR A 153 -2.20 -1.34 -11.17
CA TYR A 153 -1.97 -0.03 -11.79
C TYR A 153 -0.59 0.50 -11.40
N GLY A 154 0.06 1.17 -12.34
CA GLY A 154 1.35 1.81 -12.14
C GLY A 154 1.56 2.99 -13.07
N ILE A 155 2.70 3.67 -12.92
CA ILE A 155 3.05 4.86 -13.74
C ILE A 155 3.38 4.46 -15.18
N GLY A 156 3.93 3.25 -15.38
CA GLY A 156 4.33 2.75 -16.70
C GLY A 156 4.59 1.26 -16.70
N ASP A 157 4.66 0.68 -17.90
CA ASP A 157 4.82 -0.77 -18.09
C ASP A 157 6.11 -1.29 -17.47
N GLN A 158 7.21 -0.54 -17.58
CA GLN A 158 8.49 -0.93 -16.97
C GLN A 158 8.40 -1.04 -15.45
N GLN A 159 7.62 -0.18 -14.79
CA GLN A 159 7.40 -0.31 -13.35
C GLN A 159 6.71 -1.62 -13.01
N LEU A 160 5.68 -1.99 -13.77
CA LEU A 160 4.94 -3.23 -13.55
C LEU A 160 5.82 -4.48 -13.81
N ASP A 161 6.71 -4.41 -14.80
CA ASP A 161 7.68 -5.48 -15.06
C ASP A 161 8.72 -5.61 -13.93
N VAL A 162 9.14 -4.46 -13.35
CA VAL A 162 10.00 -4.44 -12.15
C VAL A 162 9.26 -5.04 -10.94
N VAL A 163 7.97 -4.76 -10.78
CA VAL A 163 7.14 -5.37 -9.72
C VAL A 163 7.13 -6.89 -9.87
N ALA A 164 6.88 -7.42 -11.08
CA ALA A 164 6.91 -8.85 -11.34
C ALA A 164 8.28 -9.48 -11.02
N SER A 165 9.36 -8.81 -11.44
CA SER A 165 10.73 -9.24 -11.15
C SER A 165 11.04 -9.25 -9.64
N ARG A 166 10.56 -8.26 -8.89
CA ARG A 166 10.71 -8.21 -7.43
C ARG A 166 9.96 -9.32 -6.73
N ILE A 167 8.74 -9.64 -7.18
CA ILE A 167 7.95 -10.74 -6.64
C ILE A 167 8.70 -12.06 -6.84
N LEU A 168 9.20 -12.31 -8.05
CA LEU A 168 9.99 -13.49 -8.34
C LEU A 168 11.26 -13.57 -7.47
N ASN A 169 12.02 -12.49 -7.41
CA ASN A 169 13.31 -12.50 -6.70
C ASN A 169 13.17 -12.56 -5.18
N ARG A 170 12.19 -11.87 -4.62
CA ARG A 170 12.04 -11.67 -3.16
C ARG A 170 11.16 -12.75 -2.52
N TYR A 171 10.08 -13.13 -3.20
CA TYR A 171 9.08 -14.07 -2.67
C TYR A 171 9.12 -15.46 -3.34
N LYS A 172 9.95 -15.61 -4.40
CA LYS A 172 10.14 -16.87 -5.13
C LYS A 172 8.84 -17.41 -5.74
N VAL A 173 7.94 -16.50 -6.13
CA VAL A 173 6.69 -16.81 -6.82
C VAL A 173 6.64 -16.06 -8.15
N GLU A 174 6.00 -16.65 -9.14
CA GLU A 174 5.95 -16.10 -10.49
C GLU A 174 4.53 -15.64 -10.82
N ILE A 175 4.42 -14.39 -11.30
CA ILE A 175 3.18 -13.81 -11.80
C ILE A 175 3.27 -13.63 -13.31
N GLU A 176 2.14 -13.79 -13.97
CA GLU A 176 1.97 -13.44 -15.37
C GLU A 176 1.15 -12.15 -15.47
N LEU A 177 1.72 -11.15 -16.15
CA LEU A 177 1.05 -9.89 -16.45
C LEU A 177 0.46 -9.97 -17.86
N TYR A 178 -0.82 -9.63 -18.02
CA TYR A 178 -1.50 -9.66 -19.31
C TYR A 178 -2.40 -8.44 -19.49
N ARG A 179 -2.88 -8.24 -20.72
CA ARG A 179 -3.77 -7.14 -21.05
C ARG A 179 -5.12 -7.33 -20.35
N PRO A 180 -5.64 -6.32 -19.64
CA PRO A 180 -6.93 -6.42 -18.97
C PRO A 180 -8.06 -6.67 -19.98
N LYS A 181 -9.06 -7.43 -19.56
CA LYS A 181 -10.34 -7.51 -20.26
C LYS A 181 -11.09 -6.21 -20.04
N VAL A 182 -11.78 -5.76 -21.08
CA VAL A 182 -12.64 -4.57 -21.02
C VAL A 182 -14.08 -5.02 -20.96
N ALA A 183 -14.83 -4.51 -19.99
CA ALA A 183 -16.26 -4.77 -19.90
C ALA A 183 -16.99 -3.96 -20.98
N TYR A 184 -17.51 -4.66 -21.99
CA TYR A 184 -18.35 -4.06 -23.00
C TYR A 184 -19.80 -4.14 -22.55
N ARG A 185 -20.53 -3.04 -22.73
CA ARG A 185 -21.96 -2.98 -22.44
C ARG A 185 -22.72 -2.73 -23.73
N GLU A 186 -23.77 -3.50 -23.94
CA GLU A 186 -24.66 -3.34 -25.07
C GLU A 186 -25.88 -2.53 -24.67
N THR A 187 -26.40 -1.74 -25.60
CA THR A 187 -27.66 -1.02 -25.44
C THR A 187 -28.53 -1.19 -26.68
N LEU A 188 -29.82 -1.37 -26.47
CA LEU A 188 -30.79 -1.45 -27.57
C LEU A 188 -31.13 -0.06 -28.04
N ARG A 189 -30.85 0.23 -29.32
CA ARG A 189 -31.19 1.51 -29.98
C ARG A 189 -32.61 1.56 -30.52
N LYS A 190 -33.24 0.40 -30.75
CA LYS A 190 -34.61 0.26 -31.27
C LYS A 190 -35.36 -0.79 -30.47
N LYS A 191 -36.65 -0.54 -30.24
CA LYS A 191 -37.57 -1.52 -29.68
C LYS A 191 -37.80 -2.60 -30.72
N VAL A 192 -37.49 -3.87 -30.37
CA VAL A 192 -37.68 -5.05 -31.21
C VAL A 192 -38.60 -6.01 -30.47
N GLN A 193 -39.58 -6.53 -31.19
CA GLN A 193 -40.46 -7.58 -30.66
C GLN A 193 -40.21 -8.85 -31.47
N VAL A 194 -39.75 -9.90 -30.79
CA VAL A 194 -39.45 -11.19 -31.42
C VAL A 194 -40.21 -12.28 -30.70
N GLN A 195 -40.86 -13.16 -31.46
CA GLN A 195 -41.49 -14.35 -30.92
C GLN A 195 -40.48 -15.46 -30.83
N GLY A 196 -40.11 -15.83 -29.61
CA GLY A 196 -39.18 -16.94 -29.32
C GLY A 196 -39.96 -18.26 -29.29
N ALA A 197 -39.55 -19.25 -30.09
CA ALA A 197 -40.03 -20.61 -29.99
C ALA A 197 -39.06 -21.43 -29.15
N SER A 198 -39.43 -21.79 -27.94
CA SER A 198 -38.71 -22.75 -27.10
C SER A 198 -39.12 -24.15 -27.50
N ARG A 199 -38.22 -24.95 -28.08
CA ARG A 199 -38.45 -26.40 -28.24
C ARG A 199 -38.11 -27.06 -26.90
N PHE A 200 -39.13 -27.33 -26.12
CA PHE A 200 -39.02 -28.25 -24.98
C PHE A 200 -38.87 -29.68 -25.56
N GLN A 201 -37.72 -30.28 -25.39
CA GLN A 201 -37.56 -31.72 -25.58
C GLN A 201 -37.88 -32.38 -24.23
N PRO A 202 -39.00 -33.16 -24.14
CA PRO A 202 -39.22 -33.97 -22.94
C PRO A 202 -38.17 -35.07 -22.93
N GLU A 203 -37.38 -35.15 -21.87
CA GLU A 203 -36.56 -36.34 -21.63
C GLU A 203 -37.47 -37.55 -21.45
N HIS A 204 -37.34 -38.53 -22.32
CA HIS A 204 -37.96 -39.84 -22.13
C HIS A 204 -37.30 -40.52 -20.94
N GLY A 205 -38.05 -40.58 -19.83
CA GLY A 205 -37.75 -41.48 -18.73
C GLY A 205 -37.89 -42.94 -19.17
N GLN A 206 -36.89 -43.71 -18.90
CA GLN A 206 -37.00 -45.14 -18.61
C GLN A 206 -36.50 -45.41 -17.20
#